data_ba4e67eee64ad919f7a50a0b60e3aab5
#
_entry.id   ba4e67eee64ad919f7a50a0b60e3aab5
#
_cell.length_a   1.000
_cell.length_b   1.000
_cell.length_c   1.000
_cell.angle_alpha   90.00
_cell.angle_beta   90.00
_cell.angle_gamma   90.00
#
_symmetry.space_group_name_H-M   'P 1'
#
loop_
_entity.id
_entity.type
_entity.pdbx_description
1 polymer ?
#
loop_
_entity_poly.entity_id
_entity_poly.type
_entity_poly.pdbx_seq_one_letter_code
_entity_poly.pdbx_strand_id
1 'polypeptide(L)' 'MMPLTLADVGTEQIIHRIGGNDEVRRHLENLGFVAGGEVTLISSLGGNVIVKVKESRIAISQEMAQKIMV' A
#
# COMPACT_ATOMS: atom_id res chain seq x y z
N MET A 1 10.90 -9.21 1.52
CA MET A 1 9.61 -8.58 1.83
C MET A 1 9.87 -7.32 2.65
N MET A 2 9.25 -6.22 2.28
CA MET A 2 9.48 -4.93 2.94
C MET A 2 8.18 -4.13 2.98
N PRO A 3 8.06 -3.17 3.91
CA PRO A 3 6.92 -2.26 3.88
C PRO A 3 6.89 -1.45 2.58
N LEU A 4 5.70 -1.15 2.09
CA LEU A 4 5.53 -0.38 0.86
C LEU A 4 6.26 0.96 0.91
N THR A 5 6.35 1.56 2.09
CA THR A 5 7.02 2.85 2.27
C THR A 5 8.50 2.83 1.92
N LEU A 6 9.11 1.63 1.88
CA LEU A 6 10.52 1.47 1.52
C LEU A 6 10.71 1.08 0.05
N ALA A 7 9.63 0.90 -0.69
CA ALA A 7 9.72 0.52 -2.10
C ALA A 7 10.16 1.71 -2.96
N ASP A 8 10.71 1.40 -4.12
CA ASP A 8 11.11 2.43 -5.08
C ASP A 8 9.87 3.09 -5.69
N VAL A 9 9.90 4.40 -5.75
CA VAL A 9 8.82 5.17 -6.36
C VAL A 9 8.74 4.83 -7.86
N GLY A 10 7.52 4.58 -8.32
CA GLY A 10 7.27 4.31 -9.73
C GLY A 10 7.46 2.86 -10.16
N THR A 11 7.94 2.01 -9.26
CA THR A 11 8.15 0.58 -9.57
C THR A 11 6.97 -0.23 -9.05
N GLU A 12 6.34 -0.99 -9.95
CA GLU A 12 5.23 -1.85 -9.58
C GLU A 12 5.71 -2.98 -8.68
N GLN A 13 4.98 -3.21 -7.59
CA GLN A 13 5.30 -4.24 -6.61
C GLN A 13 4.12 -5.18 -6.46
N ILE A 14 4.41 -6.40 -6.03
CA ILE A 14 3.37 -7.38 -5.71
C ILE A 14 3.18 -7.36 -4.20
N ILE A 15 1.94 -7.26 -3.76
CA ILE A 15 1.59 -7.29 -2.34
C ILE A 15 1.72 -8.73 -1.84
N HIS A 16 2.60 -8.95 -0.88
CA HIS A 16 2.78 -10.27 -0.27
C HIS A 16 1.82 -10.48 0.88
N ARG A 17 1.60 -9.42 1.67
CA ARG A 17 0.81 -9.54 2.88
C ARG A 17 0.37 -8.16 3.36
N ILE A 18 -0.79 -8.11 4.00
CA ILE A 18 -1.28 -6.92 4.69
C ILE A 18 -1.18 -7.19 6.20
N GLY A 19 -0.43 -6.36 6.89
CA GLY A 19 -0.28 -6.45 8.34
C GLY A 19 -1.36 -5.69 9.08
N GLY A 20 -1.18 -5.55 10.40
CA GLY A 20 -2.11 -4.83 11.25
C GLY A 20 -3.21 -5.74 11.81
N ASN A 21 -4.17 -5.13 12.50
CA ASN A 21 -5.31 -5.87 13.03
C ASN A 21 -6.36 -6.12 11.94
N ASP A 22 -7.40 -6.87 12.28
CA ASP A 22 -8.43 -7.25 11.32
C ASP A 22 -9.15 -6.05 10.73
N GLU A 23 -9.38 -5.02 11.53
CA GLU A 23 -10.07 -3.82 11.09
C GLU A 23 -9.26 -3.07 10.05
N VAL A 24 -7.97 -2.86 10.30
CA VAL A 24 -7.07 -2.18 9.38
C VAL A 24 -6.92 -2.98 8.10
N ARG A 25 -6.72 -4.29 8.22
CA ARG A 25 -6.55 -5.16 7.08
C ARG A 25 -7.79 -5.16 6.20
N ARG A 26 -8.98 -5.24 6.80
CA ARG A 26 -10.25 -5.20 6.07
C ARG A 26 -10.43 -3.87 5.35
N HIS A 27 -10.07 -2.77 6.00
CA HIS A 27 -10.16 -1.45 5.39
C HIS A 27 -9.26 -1.36 4.16
N LEU A 28 -8.02 -1.83 4.27
CA LEU A 28 -7.09 -1.82 3.14
C LEU A 28 -7.55 -2.73 2.01
N GLU A 29 -8.11 -3.90 2.34
CA GLU A 29 -8.67 -4.80 1.34
C GLU A 29 -9.83 -4.15 0.59
N ASN A 30 -10.68 -3.41 1.30
CA ASN A 30 -11.79 -2.69 0.67
C ASN A 30 -11.30 -1.61 -0.29
N LEU A 31 -10.13 -1.05 -0.05
CA LEU A 31 -9.52 -0.08 -0.95
C LEU A 31 -8.83 -0.74 -2.15
N GLY A 32 -8.71 -2.06 -2.14
CA GLY A 32 -8.11 -2.80 -3.24
C GLY A 32 -6.75 -3.39 -2.96
N PHE A 33 -6.21 -3.23 -1.74
CA PHE A 33 -4.93 -3.81 -1.37
C PHE A 33 -5.12 -5.25 -0.90
N VAL A 34 -4.86 -6.18 -1.80
CA VAL A 34 -5.02 -7.62 -1.51
C VAL A 34 -3.73 -8.36 -1.80
N ALA A 35 -3.47 -9.43 -1.07
CA ALA A 35 -2.30 -10.26 -1.32
C ALA A 35 -2.35 -10.80 -2.75
N GLY A 36 -1.22 -10.73 -3.44
CA GLY A 36 -1.13 -11.11 -4.84
C GLY A 36 -1.45 -9.98 -5.81
N GLY A 37 -2.02 -8.88 -5.33
CA GLY A 37 -2.33 -7.73 -6.16
C GLY A 37 -1.10 -6.86 -6.39
N GLU A 38 -1.23 -5.92 -7.31
CA GLU A 38 -0.14 -5.03 -7.68
C GLU A 38 -0.36 -3.65 -7.08
N VAL A 39 0.73 -3.01 -6.67
CA VAL A 39 0.69 -1.66 -6.12
C VAL A 39 1.95 -0.91 -6.53
N THR A 40 1.82 0.39 -6.77
CA THR A 40 2.95 1.24 -7.12
C THR A 40 2.94 2.45 -6.21
N LEU A 41 4.08 2.71 -5.58
CA LEU A 41 4.27 3.91 -4.77
C LEU A 41 4.51 5.08 -5.72
N ILE A 42 3.62 6.07 -5.70
CA ILE A 42 3.71 7.22 -6.60
C ILE A 42 4.51 8.36 -5.96
N SER A 43 4.14 8.73 -4.73
CA SER A 43 4.83 9.81 -4.03
C SER A 43 4.51 9.74 -2.55
N SER A 44 5.31 10.47 -1.78
CA SER A 44 5.10 10.60 -0.34
C SER A 44 5.11 12.08 -0.02
N LEU A 45 4.10 12.57 0.65
CA LEU A 45 3.98 13.98 0.98
C LEU A 45 3.41 14.14 2.39
N GLY A 46 4.22 14.72 3.27
CA GLY A 46 3.84 14.86 4.67
C GLY A 46 3.62 13.50 5.30
N GLY A 47 2.50 13.32 5.97
CA GLY A 47 2.14 12.05 6.59
C GLY A 47 1.36 11.11 5.69
N ASN A 48 1.25 11.42 4.40
CA ASN A 48 0.46 10.65 3.45
C ASN A 48 1.31 10.08 2.33
N VAL A 49 0.81 8.98 1.75
CA VAL A 49 1.46 8.29 0.65
C VAL A 49 0.44 8.15 -0.47
N ILE A 50 0.83 8.56 -1.67
CA ILE A 50 0.00 8.38 -2.86
C ILE A 50 0.42 7.10 -3.53
N VAL A 51 -0.54 6.20 -3.75
CA VAL A 51 -0.26 4.92 -4.37
C VAL A 51 -1.24 4.67 -5.51
N LYS A 52 -0.78 3.89 -6.48
CA LYS A 52 -1.64 3.38 -7.55
C LYS A 52 -1.94 1.93 -7.21
N VAL A 53 -3.22 1.59 -7.11
CA VAL A 53 -3.69 0.24 -6.91
C VAL A 53 -4.82 -0.01 -7.90
N LYS A 54 -4.71 -1.11 -8.65
CA LYS A 54 -5.60 -1.36 -9.79
C LYS A 54 -5.50 -0.17 -10.74
N GLU A 55 -6.59 0.45 -11.09
CA GLU A 55 -6.59 1.60 -12.01
C GLU A 55 -6.85 2.92 -11.28
N SER A 56 -6.69 2.92 -9.97
CA SER A 56 -6.99 4.09 -9.15
C SER A 56 -5.74 4.57 -8.42
N ARG A 57 -5.68 5.88 -8.22
CA ARG A 57 -4.69 6.49 -7.35
C ARG A 57 -5.39 6.91 -6.07
N ILE A 58 -4.85 6.48 -4.94
CA ILE A 58 -5.43 6.81 -3.65
C ILE A 58 -4.35 7.26 -2.69
N ALA A 59 -4.75 8.10 -1.75
CA ALA A 59 -3.87 8.56 -0.68
C ALA A 59 -4.20 7.77 0.58
N ILE A 60 -3.18 7.22 1.21
CA ILE A 60 -3.32 6.55 2.49
C ILE A 60 -2.30 7.14 3.45
N SER A 61 -2.52 6.97 4.75
CA SER A 61 -1.55 7.43 5.73
C SER A 61 -0.28 6.59 5.62
N GLN A 62 0.85 7.19 6.00
CA GLN A 62 2.11 6.47 6.05
C GLN A 62 2.02 5.26 6.98
N GLU A 63 1.29 5.40 8.07
CA GLU A 63 1.05 4.33 9.03
C GLU A 63 0.38 3.13 8.37
N MET A 64 -0.64 3.37 7.56
CA MET A 64 -1.31 2.31 6.82
C MET A 64 -0.42 1.71 5.74
N ALA A 65 0.34 2.55 5.03
CA ALA A 65 1.24 2.09 3.99
C ALA A 65 2.31 1.14 4.55
N GLN A 66 2.73 1.36 5.79
CA GLN A 66 3.70 0.48 6.46
C GLN A 66 3.16 -0.92 6.71
N LYS A 67 1.84 -1.11 6.68
CA LYS A 67 1.21 -2.41 6.88
C LYS A 67 1.18 -3.25 5.60
N ILE A 68 1.40 -2.62 4.46
CA ILE A 68 1.41 -3.31 3.17
C ILE A 68 2.82 -3.82 2.91
N MET A 69 2.98 -5.13 2.88
CA MET A 69 4.29 -5.76 2.65
C MET A 69 4.43 -6.17 1.19
N VAL A 70 5.50 -5.71 0.58
CA VAL A 70 5.79 -5.98 -0.84
C VAL A 70 7.12 -6.65 -1.04
#